data_9f4986c8aa14645221fd091c7315c16e
#
_entry.id   9f4986c8aa14645221fd091c7315c16e
#
_cell.length_a   1.000
_cell.length_b   1.000
_cell.length_c   1.000
_cell.angle_alpha   90.00
_cell.angle_beta   90.00
_cell.angle_gamma   90.00
#
_symmetry.space_group_name_H-M   'P 1'
#
loop_
_entity.id
_entity.type
_entity.pdbx_description
1 polymer ?
#
loop_
_entity_poly.entity_id
_entity_poly.type
_entity_poly.pdbx_seq_one_letter_code
_entity_poly.pdbx_strand_id
1 'polypeptide(L)'
;MANKRRRKRKLKPLTKVLMVLIPCFVVVGVIYSIDSNKIQDNKIEETKTDTKINNDNIVKDSNTQDNNTSVDDSEVDPNDIYGILESIAKTDYRYKEVLANKDIYPEKLLEMLSRNKDMISYMYDFEDKKGHIYIDNIGKVTKGEYPLLLQYDKKWGYGIYGDNVIAINGCGPTSLAMVVAGLTGKNDTTPYDIAKYSYEKGYYTEEWGTKWDLMSIGIEPFGIIGKKIVLSKQNLYNELNNGHPLIASMRPGDFTTVGHFIVLTGIKDDKIIVNDPNSRERSAKLWEYDVIAPQIKGLWTYSLAS
;
A
#
# COMPACT_ATOMS: atom_id res chain seq x y z
N MET A 1 1.14 60.32 43.18
CA MET A 1 1.61 60.71 41.85
C MET A 1 2.84 59.84 41.51
N ALA A 2 2.69 58.80 40.71
CA ALA A 2 3.77 57.87 40.39
C ALA A 2 4.05 57.93 38.88
N ASN A 3 5.28 58.33 38.54
CA ASN A 3 5.75 58.64 37.21
C ASN A 3 6.22 57.34 36.50
N LYS A 4 5.50 56.88 35.47
CA LYS A 4 5.80 55.67 34.69
C LYS A 4 6.77 56.02 33.56
N ARG A 5 8.06 55.69 33.73
CA ARG A 5 9.10 55.83 32.66
C ARG A 5 8.92 54.75 31.62
N ARG A 6 8.61 55.14 30.35
CA ARG A 6 8.62 54.29 29.16
C ARG A 6 10.08 54.02 28.74
N ARG A 7 10.48 52.72 28.73
CA ARG A 7 11.74 52.27 28.11
C ARG A 7 11.58 52.17 26.60
N LYS A 8 12.34 52.96 25.84
CA LYS A 8 12.48 52.83 24.37
C LYS A 8 13.36 51.62 24.06
N ARG A 9 12.84 50.64 23.27
CA ARG A 9 13.65 49.56 22.69
C ARG A 9 14.43 50.08 21.49
N LYS A 10 15.78 49.91 21.53
CA LYS A 10 16.67 50.18 20.40
C LYS A 10 16.61 49.01 19.40
N LEU A 11 16.33 49.28 18.12
CA LEU A 11 16.48 48.33 17.02
C LEU A 11 17.98 48.15 16.73
N LYS A 12 18.38 46.87 16.53
CA LYS A 12 19.72 46.52 16.04
C LYS A 12 19.76 46.65 14.51
N PRO A 13 20.92 47.02 13.91
CA PRO A 13 21.02 47.20 12.46
C PRO A 13 21.08 45.89 11.70
N LEU A 14 20.44 45.88 10.52
CA LEU A 14 20.45 44.78 9.54
C LEU A 14 21.89 44.56 9.02
N THR A 15 22.39 43.34 9.17
CA THR A 15 23.65 42.92 8.54
C THR A 15 23.38 42.61 7.08
N LYS A 16 24.07 43.30 6.17
CA LYS A 16 24.03 43.04 4.71
C LYS A 16 24.63 41.70 4.41
N VAL A 17 23.81 40.78 3.81
CA VAL A 17 24.28 39.51 3.25
C VAL A 17 24.85 39.80 1.87
N LEU A 18 26.12 39.51 1.69
CA LEU A 18 26.87 39.60 0.45
C LEU A 18 26.49 38.45 -0.46
N MET A 19 25.88 38.74 -1.63
CA MET A 19 25.67 37.76 -2.71
C MET A 19 27.02 37.44 -3.34
N VAL A 20 27.45 36.18 -3.18
CA VAL A 20 28.55 35.60 -3.96
C VAL A 20 27.94 34.87 -5.16
N LEU A 21 28.17 35.42 -6.36
CA LEU A 21 27.86 34.78 -7.63
C LEU A 21 28.88 33.67 -7.89
N ILE A 22 28.41 32.44 -7.99
CA ILE A 22 29.22 31.28 -8.43
C ILE A 22 28.94 31.10 -9.94
N PRO A 23 29.98 30.99 -10.80
CA PRO A 23 29.80 30.85 -12.24
C PRO A 23 29.37 29.43 -12.62
N CYS A 24 28.45 29.35 -13.58
CA CYS A 24 27.99 28.11 -14.24
C CYS A 24 29.16 27.42 -14.94
N PHE A 25 29.47 26.20 -14.54
CA PHE A 25 30.23 25.26 -15.37
C PHE A 25 29.28 24.51 -16.30
N VAL A 26 29.48 24.74 -17.59
CA VAL A 26 28.88 23.97 -18.68
C VAL A 26 29.53 22.59 -18.68
N VAL A 27 28.78 21.55 -18.37
CA VAL A 27 29.20 20.17 -18.60
C VAL A 27 28.63 19.71 -19.92
N VAL A 28 29.53 19.50 -20.88
CA VAL A 28 29.26 18.95 -22.22
C VAL A 28 28.82 17.48 -22.04
N GLY A 29 27.57 17.19 -22.37
CA GLY A 29 27.04 15.82 -22.41
C GLY A 29 27.55 15.08 -23.65
N VAL A 30 28.27 14.00 -23.45
CA VAL A 30 28.61 13.02 -24.51
C VAL A 30 27.39 12.17 -24.76
N ILE A 31 26.80 12.32 -25.94
CA ILE A 31 25.69 11.47 -26.43
C ILE A 31 26.32 10.19 -26.97
N TYR A 32 26.07 9.06 -26.30
CA TYR A 32 26.26 7.73 -26.88
C TYR A 32 25.05 7.35 -27.70
N SER A 33 25.22 7.40 -29.05
CA SER A 33 24.29 6.77 -30.00
C SER A 33 24.49 5.26 -29.94
N ILE A 34 23.50 4.52 -29.48
CA ILE A 34 23.46 3.06 -29.64
C ILE A 34 22.63 2.76 -30.89
N ASP A 35 23.30 2.15 -31.83
CA ASP A 35 22.83 1.75 -33.16
C ASP A 35 21.78 0.62 -33.02
N SER A 36 20.55 0.89 -33.45
CA SER A 36 19.47 -0.07 -33.49
C SER A 36 19.44 -0.75 -34.83
N ASN A 37 20.12 -1.88 -35.01
CA ASN A 37 19.83 -2.79 -36.11
C ASN A 37 20.35 -4.19 -35.83
N LYS A 38 19.44 -5.12 -35.65
CA LYS A 38 19.33 -6.55 -36.01
C LYS A 38 18.65 -7.38 -34.93
N ILE A 39 17.35 -7.52 -35.04
CA ILE A 39 16.72 -8.79 -34.63
C ILE A 39 15.87 -9.23 -35.80
N GLN A 40 16.25 -10.35 -36.34
CA GLN A 40 15.70 -11.05 -37.49
C GLN A 40 14.38 -11.76 -37.06
N ASP A 41 13.36 -11.62 -37.91
CA ASP A 41 12.11 -12.36 -37.89
C ASP A 41 12.34 -13.88 -37.89
N ASN A 42 11.82 -14.57 -36.91
CA ASN A 42 11.50 -16.00 -36.99
C ASN A 42 10.00 -16.20 -36.96
N LYS A 43 9.48 -16.40 -38.16
CA LYS A 43 8.11 -16.79 -38.48
C LYS A 43 7.92 -18.26 -38.06
N ILE A 44 7.01 -18.52 -37.14
CA ILE A 44 6.56 -19.88 -36.84
C ILE A 44 5.20 -20.07 -37.51
N GLU A 45 5.15 -21.05 -38.40
CA GLU A 45 3.98 -21.50 -39.16
C GLU A 45 2.91 -22.08 -38.21
N GLU A 46 1.67 -21.59 -38.32
CA GLU A 46 0.48 -22.22 -37.77
C GLU A 46 0.09 -23.43 -38.65
N THR A 47 0.07 -24.60 -38.05
CA THR A 47 -0.56 -25.78 -38.63
C THR A 47 -2.01 -25.84 -38.12
N LYS A 48 -2.95 -25.55 -39.03
CA LYS A 48 -4.37 -25.81 -38.85
C LYS A 48 -4.66 -27.30 -38.99
N THR A 49 -5.34 -27.88 -38.01
CA THR A 49 -5.97 -29.18 -38.15
C THR A 49 -7.48 -29.00 -37.96
N ASP A 50 -8.18 -29.07 -39.09
CA ASP A 50 -9.65 -29.13 -39.13
C ASP A 50 -10.12 -30.49 -38.62
N THR A 51 -11.07 -30.48 -37.69
CA THR A 51 -11.91 -31.65 -37.45
C THR A 51 -13.36 -31.22 -37.43
N LYS A 52 -14.04 -31.49 -38.56
CA LYS A 52 -15.49 -31.45 -38.69
C LYS A 52 -16.09 -32.63 -37.92
N ILE A 53 -17.11 -32.40 -37.12
CA ILE A 53 -18.12 -33.42 -36.80
C ILE A 53 -19.50 -32.78 -36.99
N ASN A 54 -20.29 -33.49 -37.80
CA ASN A 54 -21.60 -33.10 -38.29
C ASN A 54 -22.71 -33.18 -37.25
N ASN A 55 -23.74 -32.39 -37.50
CA ASN A 55 -25.09 -32.43 -36.98
C ASN A 55 -25.79 -33.78 -37.27
N ASP A 56 -26.76 -34.10 -36.41
CA ASP A 56 -28.15 -34.26 -36.89
C ASP A 56 -29.14 -34.34 -35.70
N ASN A 57 -30.11 -33.41 -35.78
CA ASN A 57 -31.52 -33.46 -35.41
C ASN A 57 -32.02 -34.39 -34.29
N ILE A 58 -32.83 -33.86 -33.39
CA ILE A 58 -34.25 -34.24 -33.22
C ILE A 58 -35.03 -33.12 -32.50
N VAL A 59 -36.17 -32.73 -33.10
CA VAL A 59 -37.25 -31.84 -32.62
C VAL A 59 -38.19 -32.61 -31.70
N LYS A 60 -38.68 -32.03 -30.61
CA LYS A 60 -40.13 -31.88 -30.29
C LYS A 60 -40.38 -31.26 -28.92
N ASP A 61 -41.13 -30.14 -28.99
CA ASP A 61 -42.19 -29.63 -28.11
C ASP A 61 -42.43 -30.23 -26.72
N SER A 62 -42.46 -29.35 -25.72
CA SER A 62 -43.66 -29.09 -24.91
C SER A 62 -43.51 -27.85 -24.05
N ASN A 63 -44.49 -26.95 -24.14
CA ASN A 63 -44.74 -25.78 -23.29
C ASN A 63 -44.78 -26.12 -21.81
N THR A 64 -44.00 -25.40 -21.00
CA THR A 64 -44.38 -25.04 -19.62
C THR A 64 -43.79 -23.68 -19.34
N GLN A 65 -44.63 -22.68 -19.15
CA GLN A 65 -44.24 -21.35 -18.63
C GLN A 65 -43.87 -21.52 -17.17
N ASP A 66 -42.58 -21.43 -16.89
CA ASP A 66 -42.10 -21.07 -15.56
C ASP A 66 -41.40 -19.72 -15.68
N ASN A 67 -42.03 -18.73 -15.04
CA ASN A 67 -41.43 -17.43 -14.78
C ASN A 67 -40.21 -17.59 -13.85
N ASN A 68 -39.09 -17.92 -14.41
CA ASN A 68 -37.81 -17.81 -13.71
C ASN A 68 -37.16 -16.51 -14.17
N THR A 69 -37.22 -15.50 -13.29
CA THR A 69 -36.46 -14.26 -13.42
C THR A 69 -34.99 -14.68 -13.32
N SER A 70 -34.37 -14.91 -14.47
CA SER A 70 -32.93 -15.06 -14.57
C SER A 70 -32.32 -13.75 -14.08
N VAL A 71 -31.71 -13.78 -12.89
CA VAL A 71 -30.74 -12.76 -12.48
C VAL A 71 -29.66 -12.82 -13.54
N ASP A 72 -29.58 -11.75 -14.33
CA ASP A 72 -28.53 -11.52 -15.30
C ASP A 72 -27.21 -11.41 -14.52
N ASP A 73 -26.48 -12.52 -14.39
CA ASP A 73 -25.08 -12.56 -13.96
C ASP A 73 -24.19 -12.05 -15.11
N SER A 74 -24.45 -10.83 -15.59
CA SER A 74 -23.50 -10.13 -16.43
C SER A 74 -22.25 -9.93 -15.57
N GLU A 75 -21.18 -10.57 -15.97
CA GLU A 75 -19.85 -10.49 -15.32
C GLU A 75 -19.42 -9.03 -15.29
N VAL A 76 -19.47 -8.42 -14.10
CA VAL A 76 -19.10 -7.00 -13.92
C VAL A 76 -17.62 -6.87 -14.25
N ASP A 77 -17.24 -5.95 -15.15
CA ASP A 77 -15.83 -5.67 -15.47
C ASP A 77 -15.06 -5.40 -14.16
N PRO A 78 -14.00 -6.18 -13.88
CA PRO A 78 -13.19 -6.00 -12.65
C PRO A 78 -12.51 -4.63 -12.55
N ASN A 79 -12.51 -3.84 -13.62
CA ASN A 79 -12.01 -2.47 -13.64
C ASN A 79 -13.11 -1.41 -13.51
N ASP A 80 -14.38 -1.81 -13.58
CA ASP A 80 -15.52 -0.91 -13.34
C ASP A 80 -15.78 -0.78 -11.83
N ILE A 81 -15.08 0.18 -11.21
CA ILE A 81 -15.20 0.48 -9.78
C ILE A 81 -16.67 0.71 -9.39
N TYR A 82 -17.39 1.50 -10.16
CA TYR A 82 -18.77 1.89 -9.82
C TYR A 82 -19.73 0.73 -10.04
N GLY A 83 -19.61 -0.01 -11.13
CA GLY A 83 -20.42 -1.22 -11.35
C GLY A 83 -20.24 -2.28 -10.26
N ILE A 84 -19.00 -2.47 -9.78
CA ILE A 84 -18.73 -3.37 -8.63
C ILE A 84 -19.45 -2.85 -7.37
N LEU A 85 -19.28 -1.56 -7.03
CA LEU A 85 -19.88 -0.98 -5.83
C LEU A 85 -21.42 -0.98 -5.92
N GLU A 86 -22.01 -0.70 -7.07
CA GLU A 86 -23.46 -0.76 -7.33
C GLU A 86 -24.00 -2.19 -7.20
N SER A 87 -23.26 -3.17 -7.68
CA SER A 87 -23.61 -4.60 -7.51
C SER A 87 -23.70 -4.98 -6.03
N ILE A 88 -22.70 -4.59 -5.22
CA ILE A 88 -22.69 -4.85 -3.78
C ILE A 88 -23.81 -4.06 -3.07
N ALA A 89 -24.09 -2.85 -3.51
CA ALA A 89 -25.14 -1.99 -2.97
C ALA A 89 -26.55 -2.60 -3.07
N LYS A 90 -26.77 -3.60 -3.94
CA LYS A 90 -28.04 -4.36 -4.00
C LYS A 90 -28.32 -5.12 -2.70
N THR A 91 -27.27 -5.53 -1.96
CA THR A 91 -27.38 -6.36 -0.76
C THR A 91 -26.91 -5.66 0.53
N ASP A 92 -26.09 -4.58 0.43
CA ASP A 92 -25.60 -3.82 1.58
C ASP A 92 -25.90 -2.33 1.42
N TYR A 93 -26.84 -1.81 2.23
CA TYR A 93 -27.30 -0.43 2.18
C TYR A 93 -26.17 0.61 2.40
N ARG A 94 -25.11 0.23 3.12
CA ARG A 94 -23.97 1.13 3.40
C ARG A 94 -23.27 1.53 2.11
N TYR A 95 -23.22 0.64 1.12
CA TYR A 95 -22.68 0.95 -0.21
C TYR A 95 -23.57 1.93 -0.98
N LYS A 96 -24.90 1.86 -0.79
CA LYS A 96 -25.83 2.87 -1.37
C LYS A 96 -25.52 4.26 -0.82
N GLU A 97 -25.29 4.37 0.48
CA GLU A 97 -24.96 5.65 1.12
C GLU A 97 -23.58 6.18 0.66
N VAL A 98 -22.58 5.31 0.56
CA VAL A 98 -21.25 5.68 0.01
C VAL A 98 -21.39 6.18 -1.42
N LEU A 99 -22.16 5.49 -2.28
CA LEU A 99 -22.37 5.89 -3.68
C LEU A 99 -23.18 7.19 -3.81
N ALA A 100 -24.18 7.38 -2.96
CA ALA A 100 -24.97 8.62 -2.94
C ALA A 100 -24.12 9.86 -2.57
N ASN A 101 -23.06 9.66 -1.80
CA ASN A 101 -22.15 10.69 -1.32
C ASN A 101 -20.73 10.55 -1.92
N LYS A 102 -20.59 9.93 -3.09
CA LYS A 102 -19.29 9.56 -3.66
C LYS A 102 -18.29 10.73 -3.77
N ASP A 103 -18.79 11.94 -3.99
CA ASP A 103 -17.97 13.15 -4.21
C ASP A 103 -17.20 13.61 -2.94
N ILE A 104 -17.56 13.11 -1.74
CA ILE A 104 -16.81 13.40 -0.51
C ILE A 104 -15.57 12.50 -0.36
N TYR A 105 -15.51 11.38 -1.09
CA TYR A 105 -14.40 10.43 -1.00
C TYR A 105 -13.35 10.70 -2.07
N PRO A 106 -12.05 10.65 -1.71
CA PRO A 106 -11.01 10.47 -2.72
C PRO A 106 -11.31 9.23 -3.58
N GLU A 107 -11.20 9.34 -4.89
CA GLU A 107 -11.47 8.24 -5.84
C GLU A 107 -10.69 6.97 -5.47
N LYS A 108 -9.48 7.14 -4.96
CA LYS A 108 -8.64 6.03 -4.47
C LYS A 108 -9.28 5.22 -3.35
N LEU A 109 -10.09 5.85 -2.47
CA LEU A 109 -10.83 5.09 -1.44
C LEU A 109 -11.97 4.28 -2.05
N LEU A 110 -12.66 4.79 -3.07
CA LEU A 110 -13.70 4.04 -3.78
C LEU A 110 -13.09 2.85 -4.54
N GLU A 111 -11.94 3.05 -5.20
CA GLU A 111 -11.19 1.96 -5.82
C GLU A 111 -10.76 0.89 -4.78
N MET A 112 -10.25 1.31 -3.63
CA MET A 112 -9.87 0.39 -2.56
C MET A 112 -11.07 -0.37 -2.00
N LEU A 113 -12.22 0.31 -1.81
CA LEU A 113 -13.46 -0.31 -1.33
C LEU A 113 -13.99 -1.36 -2.32
N SER A 114 -13.93 -1.10 -3.63
CA SER A 114 -14.39 -2.07 -4.65
C SER A 114 -13.63 -3.40 -4.59
N ARG A 115 -12.37 -3.35 -4.13
CA ARG A 115 -11.48 -4.52 -4.01
C ARG A 115 -11.37 -5.08 -2.60
N ASN A 116 -11.82 -4.33 -1.58
CA ASN A 116 -11.72 -4.73 -0.16
C ASN A 116 -12.99 -4.33 0.60
N LYS A 117 -13.92 -5.26 0.69
CA LYS A 117 -15.22 -5.06 1.36
C LYS A 117 -15.10 -4.72 2.87
N ASP A 118 -14.00 -5.10 3.51
CA ASP A 118 -13.74 -4.80 4.93
C ASP A 118 -13.69 -3.29 5.20
N MET A 119 -13.40 -2.48 4.16
CA MET A 119 -13.30 -1.04 4.30
C MET A 119 -14.65 -0.32 4.46
N ILE A 120 -15.78 -0.97 4.21
CA ILE A 120 -17.10 -0.30 4.22
C ILE A 120 -17.38 0.43 5.54
N SER A 121 -17.01 -0.17 6.68
CA SER A 121 -17.21 0.46 7.99
C SER A 121 -16.32 1.70 8.21
N TYR A 122 -15.11 1.70 7.62
CA TYR A 122 -14.22 2.86 7.59
C TYR A 122 -14.79 3.97 6.70
N MET A 123 -15.24 3.62 5.49
CA MET A 123 -15.82 4.56 4.55
C MET A 123 -17.04 5.28 5.12
N TYR A 124 -17.92 4.54 5.78
CA TYR A 124 -19.15 5.07 6.36
C TYR A 124 -18.93 6.22 7.36
N ASP A 125 -17.82 6.18 8.10
CA ASP A 125 -17.46 7.20 9.09
C ASP A 125 -16.48 8.27 8.54
N PHE A 126 -16.12 8.22 7.25
CA PHE A 126 -14.97 8.96 6.74
C PHE A 126 -15.11 10.48 6.85
N GLU A 127 -16.26 11.04 6.47
CA GLU A 127 -16.46 12.50 6.44
C GLU A 127 -16.31 13.11 7.85
N ASP A 128 -16.94 12.49 8.84
CA ASP A 128 -16.94 12.98 10.23
C ASP A 128 -15.59 12.80 10.92
N LYS A 129 -14.77 11.82 10.47
CA LYS A 129 -13.58 11.39 11.18
C LYS A 129 -12.26 11.74 10.49
N LYS A 130 -12.30 12.22 9.25
CA LYS A 130 -11.10 12.61 8.49
C LYS A 130 -10.23 13.58 9.29
N GLY A 131 -8.95 13.25 9.42
CA GLY A 131 -7.96 14.04 10.17
C GLY A 131 -7.88 13.74 11.65
N HIS A 132 -8.76 12.89 12.20
CA HIS A 132 -8.78 12.56 13.63
C HIS A 132 -8.07 11.24 13.94
N ILE A 133 -7.36 11.23 15.07
CA ILE A 133 -6.72 10.05 15.64
C ILE A 133 -7.41 9.71 16.95
N TYR A 134 -7.77 8.43 17.12
CA TYR A 134 -8.60 7.99 18.24
C TYR A 134 -7.86 7.15 19.29
N ILE A 135 -6.57 6.83 19.03
CA ILE A 135 -5.80 6.00 19.94
C ILE A 135 -4.29 6.26 19.76
N ASP A 136 -3.55 6.13 20.84
CA ASP A 136 -2.10 6.30 20.95
C ASP A 136 -1.31 4.98 21.09
N ASN A 137 -1.98 3.83 20.95
CA ASN A 137 -1.35 2.51 20.99
C ASN A 137 -2.04 1.50 20.08
N ILE A 138 -1.34 0.44 19.72
CA ILE A 138 -1.84 -0.60 18.81
C ILE A 138 -2.57 -1.76 19.51
N GLY A 139 -2.68 -1.72 20.83
CA GLY A 139 -3.28 -2.77 21.64
C GLY A 139 -2.25 -3.75 22.20
N LYS A 140 -2.67 -4.99 22.49
CA LYS A 140 -1.78 -6.01 23.07
C LYS A 140 -0.74 -6.48 22.04
N VAL A 141 0.51 -6.51 22.45
CA VAL A 141 1.64 -6.99 21.65
C VAL A 141 2.42 -8.05 22.43
N THR A 142 2.88 -9.07 21.75
CA THR A 142 3.83 -10.07 22.27
C THR A 142 5.11 -9.96 21.45
N LYS A 143 6.25 -9.81 22.12
CA LYS A 143 7.55 -9.79 21.42
C LYS A 143 7.77 -11.10 20.67
N GLY A 144 8.19 -11.02 19.42
CA GLY A 144 8.36 -12.15 18.51
C GLY A 144 7.10 -12.49 17.70
N GLU A 145 5.95 -11.88 18.01
CA GLU A 145 4.71 -12.01 17.22
C GLU A 145 4.44 -10.70 16.50
N TYR A 146 4.21 -10.76 15.19
CA TYR A 146 3.96 -9.58 14.37
C TYR A 146 2.45 -9.36 14.21
N PRO A 147 1.85 -8.34 14.89
CA PRO A 147 0.41 -8.12 14.80
C PRO A 147 0.02 -7.68 13.39
N LEU A 148 -1.12 -8.15 12.88
CA LEU A 148 -1.70 -7.61 11.65
C LEU A 148 -2.35 -6.26 11.97
N LEU A 149 -1.76 -5.17 11.49
CA LEU A 149 -2.32 -3.83 11.53
C LEU A 149 -2.84 -3.45 10.14
N LEU A 150 -4.04 -2.85 10.09
CA LEU A 150 -4.64 -2.42 8.83
C LEU A 150 -4.50 -0.90 8.69
N GLN A 151 -4.07 -0.42 7.53
CA GLN A 151 -3.91 1.01 7.27
C GLN A 151 -5.23 1.77 7.36
N TYR A 152 -6.36 1.10 7.11
CA TYR A 152 -7.71 1.65 7.25
C TYR A 152 -8.38 1.36 8.61
N ASP A 153 -7.63 0.93 9.63
CA ASP A 153 -8.20 0.81 10.99
C ASP A 153 -8.65 2.19 11.46
N LYS A 154 -9.90 2.27 11.99
CA LYS A 154 -10.52 3.51 12.47
C LYS A 154 -9.70 4.24 13.55
N LYS A 155 -8.79 3.55 14.21
CA LYS A 155 -7.92 4.11 15.24
C LYS A 155 -6.95 5.15 14.71
N TRP A 156 -6.41 4.95 13.51
CA TRP A 156 -5.40 5.81 12.87
C TRP A 156 -5.65 6.10 11.39
N GLY A 157 -6.45 5.30 10.70
CA GLY A 157 -6.64 5.35 9.25
C GLY A 157 -7.14 6.69 8.72
N TYR A 158 -7.86 7.48 9.55
CA TYR A 158 -8.34 8.83 9.20
C TYR A 158 -7.24 9.90 9.32
N GLY A 159 -6.13 9.62 10.01
CA GLY A 159 -5.03 10.54 10.19
C GLY A 159 -4.41 10.97 8.87
N ILE A 160 -3.99 12.24 8.80
CA ILE A 160 -3.38 12.79 7.59
C ILE A 160 -1.94 12.27 7.45
N TYR A 161 -1.60 11.84 6.24
CA TYR A 161 -0.27 11.47 5.83
C TYR A 161 0.01 11.98 4.41
N GLY A 162 0.78 13.05 4.32
CA GLY A 162 1.01 13.78 3.09
C GLY A 162 -0.25 14.50 2.60
N ASP A 163 -0.58 14.30 1.35
CA ASP A 163 -1.76 14.86 0.68
C ASP A 163 -3.06 14.11 0.95
N ASN A 164 -2.99 12.97 1.67
CA ASN A 164 -4.14 12.13 1.91
C ASN A 164 -4.17 11.56 3.33
N VAL A 165 -5.00 10.54 3.56
CA VAL A 165 -5.12 9.83 4.84
C VAL A 165 -4.27 8.57 4.88
N ILE A 166 -3.97 8.07 6.08
CA ILE A 166 -3.21 6.83 6.28
C ILE A 166 -3.88 5.65 5.57
N ALA A 167 -5.20 5.59 5.55
CA ALA A 167 -5.92 4.53 4.83
C ALA A 167 -5.52 4.42 3.34
N ILE A 168 -5.07 5.52 2.72
CA ILE A 168 -4.59 5.53 1.32
C ILE A 168 -3.07 5.38 1.26
N ASN A 169 -2.33 6.27 1.92
CA ASN A 169 -0.87 6.41 1.76
C ASN A 169 -0.06 5.61 2.78
N GLY A 170 -0.71 5.00 3.78
CA GLY A 170 -0.06 4.51 5.00
C GLY A 170 0.46 3.08 4.96
N CYS A 171 0.53 2.40 3.82
CA CYS A 171 1.02 1.01 3.76
C CYS A 171 2.46 0.87 4.33
N GLY A 172 3.36 1.78 3.99
CA GLY A 172 4.73 1.80 4.52
C GLY A 172 4.79 2.00 6.04
N PRO A 173 4.26 3.09 6.59
CA PRO A 173 4.18 3.31 8.04
C PRO A 173 3.49 2.18 8.79
N THR A 174 2.41 1.62 8.26
CA THR A 174 1.69 0.50 8.89
C THR A 174 2.53 -0.78 8.91
N SER A 175 3.22 -1.09 7.80
CA SER A 175 4.15 -2.22 7.73
C SER A 175 5.28 -2.07 8.77
N LEU A 176 5.86 -0.88 8.88
CA LEU A 176 6.91 -0.61 9.86
C LEU A 176 6.40 -0.71 11.31
N ALA A 177 5.19 -0.23 11.61
CA ALA A 177 4.59 -0.36 12.94
C ALA A 177 4.42 -1.83 13.35
N MET A 178 4.02 -2.72 12.43
CA MET A 178 3.96 -4.16 12.68
C MET A 178 5.33 -4.74 13.04
N VAL A 179 6.37 -4.34 12.31
CA VAL A 179 7.76 -4.80 12.55
C VAL A 179 8.32 -4.26 13.86
N VAL A 180 8.14 -2.96 14.14
CA VAL A 180 8.54 -2.34 15.41
C VAL A 180 7.89 -3.07 16.59
N ALA A 181 6.58 -3.28 16.52
CA ALA A 181 5.84 -3.98 17.57
C ALA A 181 6.36 -5.39 17.81
N GLY A 182 6.51 -6.20 16.76
CA GLY A 182 6.96 -7.58 16.87
C GLY A 182 8.39 -7.70 17.39
N LEU A 183 9.31 -6.86 16.94
CA LEU A 183 10.71 -6.91 17.39
C LEU A 183 10.90 -6.35 18.81
N THR A 184 10.27 -5.23 19.13
CA THR A 184 10.47 -4.54 20.42
C THR A 184 9.57 -5.08 21.53
N GLY A 185 8.40 -5.61 21.21
CA GLY A 185 7.34 -5.97 22.17
C GLY A 185 6.60 -4.76 22.71
N LYS A 186 6.79 -3.56 22.15
CA LYS A 186 6.13 -2.32 22.55
C LYS A 186 4.88 -2.07 21.71
N ASN A 187 3.91 -1.42 22.29
CA ASN A 187 2.63 -1.10 21.64
C ASN A 187 2.36 0.39 21.46
N ASP A 188 3.33 1.23 21.80
CA ASP A 188 3.25 2.71 21.81
C ASP A 188 3.65 3.36 20.49
N THR A 189 4.01 2.57 19.49
CA THR A 189 4.34 3.05 18.14
C THR A 189 3.24 2.67 17.17
N THR A 190 2.38 3.63 16.85
CA THR A 190 1.24 3.43 15.93
C THR A 190 1.64 3.70 14.47
N PRO A 191 0.86 3.23 13.47
CA PRO A 191 1.02 3.64 12.09
C PRO A 191 1.03 5.17 11.90
N TYR A 192 0.27 5.90 12.71
CA TYR A 192 0.24 7.36 12.66
C TYR A 192 1.54 8.01 13.15
N ASP A 193 2.15 7.49 14.22
CA ASP A 193 3.42 8.03 14.72
C ASP A 193 4.52 7.92 13.66
N ILE A 194 4.60 6.76 12.99
CA ILE A 194 5.57 6.56 11.90
C ILE A 194 5.21 7.42 10.68
N ALA A 195 3.93 7.56 10.32
CA ALA A 195 3.49 8.41 9.22
C ALA A 195 3.84 9.88 9.47
N LYS A 196 3.54 10.38 10.67
CA LYS A 196 3.88 11.75 11.12
C LYS A 196 5.38 11.98 11.05
N TYR A 197 6.17 11.09 11.66
CA TYR A 197 7.63 11.15 11.61
C TYR A 197 8.16 11.13 10.17
N SER A 198 7.64 10.23 9.33
CA SER A 198 8.00 10.12 7.93
C SER A 198 7.79 11.44 7.17
N TYR A 199 6.65 12.07 7.38
CA TYR A 199 6.33 13.35 6.75
C TYR A 199 7.25 14.48 7.26
N GLU A 200 7.41 14.63 8.57
CA GLU A 200 8.24 15.64 9.21
C GLU A 200 9.74 15.54 8.84
N LYS A 201 10.23 14.32 8.58
CA LYS A 201 11.61 14.04 8.20
C LYS A 201 11.86 13.96 6.69
N GLY A 202 10.83 14.20 5.87
CA GLY A 202 10.95 14.23 4.42
C GLY A 202 11.06 12.83 3.78
N TYR A 203 10.58 11.78 4.46
CA TYR A 203 10.47 10.41 3.91
C TYR A 203 9.15 10.18 3.17
N TYR A 204 8.38 11.22 2.90
CA TYR A 204 7.17 11.19 2.08
C TYR A 204 7.35 12.06 0.83
N THR A 205 6.74 11.65 -0.28
CA THR A 205 6.53 12.45 -1.48
C THR A 205 5.15 12.20 -2.06
N GLU A 206 4.55 13.22 -2.68
CA GLU A 206 3.25 13.10 -3.34
C GLU A 206 3.28 12.09 -4.51
N GLU A 207 4.41 12.04 -5.25
CA GLU A 207 4.55 11.18 -6.41
C GLU A 207 4.68 9.68 -6.05
N TRP A 208 5.41 9.35 -4.97
CA TRP A 208 5.80 7.96 -4.65
C TRP A 208 5.30 7.48 -3.29
N GLY A 209 4.64 8.35 -2.52
CA GLY A 209 4.24 8.06 -1.14
C GLY A 209 5.46 7.91 -0.22
N THR A 210 5.55 6.82 0.54
CA THR A 210 6.66 6.55 1.46
C THR A 210 7.95 6.20 0.70
N LYS A 211 9.00 6.98 0.94
CA LYS A 211 10.34 6.73 0.38
C LYS A 211 10.97 5.49 0.97
N TRP A 212 11.77 4.79 0.17
CA TRP A 212 12.49 3.60 0.59
C TRP A 212 13.53 3.84 1.69
N ASP A 213 14.03 5.07 1.83
CA ASP A 213 14.97 5.43 2.90
C ASP A 213 14.35 5.29 4.29
N LEU A 214 13.02 5.46 4.42
CA LEU A 214 12.32 5.17 5.67
C LEU A 214 12.46 3.69 6.08
N MET A 215 12.48 2.77 5.10
CA MET A 215 12.59 1.33 5.34
C MET A 215 13.96 0.91 5.87
N SER A 216 14.98 1.76 5.77
CA SER A 216 16.35 1.50 6.24
C SER A 216 16.78 2.48 7.31
N ILE A 217 17.47 3.56 6.93
CA ILE A 217 18.03 4.54 7.88
C ILE A 217 16.97 5.34 8.66
N GLY A 218 15.78 5.54 8.04
CA GLY A 218 14.71 6.35 8.65
C GLY A 218 14.03 5.70 9.84
N ILE A 219 14.12 4.38 10.00
CA ILE A 219 13.38 3.65 11.06
C ILE A 219 14.18 3.47 12.36
N GLU A 220 15.47 3.76 12.38
CA GLU A 220 16.34 3.60 13.55
C GLU A 220 15.81 4.26 14.84
N PRO A 221 15.22 5.46 14.82
CA PRO A 221 14.68 6.09 16.02
C PRO A 221 13.57 5.29 16.73
N PHE A 222 12.98 4.31 16.05
CA PHE A 222 11.97 3.41 16.62
C PHE A 222 12.58 2.12 17.22
N GLY A 223 13.90 2.04 17.35
CA GLY A 223 14.61 0.96 18.02
C GLY A 223 14.86 -0.28 17.15
N ILE A 224 14.73 -0.15 15.84
CA ILE A 224 15.03 -1.22 14.89
C ILE A 224 15.93 -0.74 13.76
N ILE A 225 16.67 -1.68 13.16
CA ILE A 225 17.52 -1.42 11.99
C ILE A 225 16.94 -2.15 10.79
N GLY A 226 16.75 -1.42 9.67
CA GLY A 226 16.34 -1.96 8.39
C GLY A 226 17.53 -2.07 7.42
N LYS A 227 17.69 -3.21 6.77
CA LYS A 227 18.74 -3.44 5.77
C LYS A 227 18.15 -4.00 4.49
N LYS A 228 18.41 -3.33 3.36
CA LYS A 228 18.03 -3.86 2.05
C LYS A 228 18.82 -5.11 1.72
N ILE A 229 18.13 -6.16 1.25
CA ILE A 229 18.74 -7.42 0.86
C ILE A 229 18.41 -7.78 -0.60
N VAL A 230 19.25 -8.66 -1.17
CA VAL A 230 19.00 -9.21 -2.51
C VAL A 230 17.92 -10.27 -2.41
N LEU A 231 16.90 -10.15 -3.27
CA LEU A 231 15.83 -11.14 -3.35
C LEU A 231 16.37 -12.45 -3.91
N SER A 232 16.29 -13.50 -3.13
CA SER A 232 16.42 -14.90 -3.52
C SER A 232 15.63 -15.75 -2.54
N LYS A 233 15.23 -16.97 -2.92
CA LYS A 233 14.53 -17.89 -2.03
C LYS A 233 15.39 -18.16 -0.79
N GLN A 234 16.67 -18.40 -0.98
CA GLN A 234 17.60 -18.68 0.11
C GLN A 234 17.71 -17.51 1.10
N ASN A 235 17.91 -16.28 0.63
CA ASN A 235 18.03 -15.10 1.50
C ASN A 235 16.74 -14.86 2.28
N LEU A 236 15.59 -14.88 1.58
CA LEU A 236 14.28 -14.64 2.18
C LEU A 236 13.99 -15.68 3.28
N TYR A 237 14.18 -16.98 2.98
CA TYR A 237 13.91 -18.04 3.92
C TYR A 237 14.91 -18.04 5.10
N ASN A 238 16.19 -17.74 4.86
CA ASN A 238 17.17 -17.62 5.92
C ASN A 238 16.81 -16.52 6.91
N GLU A 239 16.44 -15.32 6.43
CA GLU A 239 16.04 -14.22 7.30
C GLU A 239 14.81 -14.59 8.14
N LEU A 240 13.75 -15.09 7.50
CA LEU A 240 12.51 -15.46 8.20
C LEU A 240 12.72 -16.60 9.22
N ASN A 241 13.53 -17.61 8.89
CA ASN A 241 13.85 -18.72 9.80
C ASN A 241 14.74 -18.29 10.99
N ASN A 242 15.50 -17.19 10.85
CA ASN A 242 16.23 -16.57 11.94
C ASN A 242 15.37 -15.60 12.78
N GLY A 243 14.07 -15.51 12.51
CA GLY A 243 13.14 -14.62 13.21
C GLY A 243 13.23 -13.15 12.79
N HIS A 244 13.90 -12.87 11.69
CA HIS A 244 13.98 -11.52 11.12
C HIS A 244 12.81 -11.29 10.17
N PRO A 245 11.87 -10.39 10.47
CA PRO A 245 10.76 -10.05 9.55
C PRO A 245 11.30 -9.29 8.36
N LEU A 246 10.56 -9.38 7.24
CA LEU A 246 10.91 -8.66 6.03
C LEU A 246 9.78 -7.71 5.65
N ILE A 247 10.12 -6.53 5.11
CA ILE A 247 9.17 -5.70 4.37
C ILE A 247 9.50 -5.79 2.89
N ALA A 248 8.47 -6.09 2.08
CA ALA A 248 8.56 -6.13 0.64
C ALA A 248 7.81 -4.93 0.03
N SER A 249 8.48 -4.19 -0.86
CA SER A 249 7.84 -3.24 -1.78
C SER A 249 7.36 -4.01 -3.00
N MET A 250 6.06 -3.98 -3.25
CA MET A 250 5.40 -4.74 -4.31
C MET A 250 5.21 -3.89 -5.57
N ARG A 251 5.27 -4.52 -6.73
CA ARG A 251 4.81 -3.99 -8.02
C ARG A 251 3.38 -4.48 -8.31
N PRO A 252 2.71 -3.99 -9.36
CA PRO A 252 1.39 -4.49 -9.74
C PRO A 252 1.30 -6.01 -9.82
N GLY A 253 0.23 -6.57 -9.24
CA GLY A 253 -0.03 -8.00 -9.10
C GLY A 253 -1.12 -8.28 -8.07
N ASP A 254 -1.03 -9.37 -7.34
CA ASP A 254 -2.04 -9.81 -6.36
C ASP A 254 -2.27 -8.82 -5.21
N PHE A 255 -1.25 -8.01 -4.87
CA PHE A 255 -1.28 -7.12 -3.70
C PHE A 255 -1.68 -5.69 -4.04
N THR A 256 -1.51 -5.25 -5.28
CA THR A 256 -1.69 -3.85 -5.66
C THR A 256 -1.79 -3.69 -7.17
N THR A 257 -2.39 -2.59 -7.61
CA THR A 257 -2.41 -2.14 -9.02
C THR A 257 -1.30 -1.15 -9.36
N VAL A 258 -0.65 -0.55 -8.35
CA VAL A 258 0.37 0.50 -8.55
C VAL A 258 1.66 0.20 -7.77
N GLY A 259 1.59 0.20 -6.46
CA GLY A 259 2.69 -0.08 -5.55
C GLY A 259 2.16 -0.27 -4.13
N HIS A 260 2.84 -1.08 -3.31
CA HIS A 260 2.39 -1.42 -1.98
C HIS A 260 3.55 -1.90 -1.11
N PHE A 261 3.38 -1.85 0.21
CA PHE A 261 4.28 -2.49 1.17
C PHE A 261 3.53 -3.55 1.96
N ILE A 262 4.14 -4.72 2.10
CA ILE A 262 3.64 -5.82 2.92
C ILE A 262 4.74 -6.33 3.84
N VAL A 263 4.38 -7.02 4.91
CA VAL A 263 5.31 -7.64 5.85
C VAL A 263 5.30 -9.15 5.66
N LEU A 264 6.48 -9.75 5.52
CA LEU A 264 6.67 -11.19 5.55
C LEU A 264 7.14 -11.53 6.95
N THR A 265 6.37 -12.36 7.68
CA THR A 265 6.55 -12.53 9.13
C THR A 265 7.09 -13.90 9.52
N GLY A 266 7.13 -14.86 8.61
CA GLY A 266 7.60 -16.21 8.89
C GLY A 266 7.33 -17.20 7.76
N ILE A 267 7.67 -18.45 8.02
CA ILE A 267 7.43 -19.59 7.13
C ILE A 267 6.55 -20.61 7.84
N LYS A 268 5.56 -21.14 7.15
CA LYS A 268 4.73 -22.26 7.59
C LYS A 268 4.46 -23.17 6.39
N ASP A 269 4.70 -24.46 6.52
CA ASP A 269 4.49 -25.46 5.47
C ASP A 269 5.19 -25.09 4.13
N ASP A 270 6.45 -24.64 4.23
CA ASP A 270 7.28 -24.09 3.13
C ASP A 270 6.66 -22.87 2.40
N LYS A 271 5.66 -22.23 2.98
CA LYS A 271 4.97 -21.05 2.44
C LYS A 271 5.20 -19.84 3.33
N ILE A 272 5.12 -18.67 2.74
CA ILE A 272 5.37 -17.39 3.38
C ILE A 272 4.10 -16.91 4.08
N ILE A 273 4.22 -16.51 5.35
CA ILE A 273 3.19 -15.83 6.12
C ILE A 273 3.31 -14.34 5.83
N VAL A 274 2.20 -13.72 5.39
CA VAL A 274 2.14 -12.30 5.03
C VAL A 274 1.19 -11.56 5.95
N ASN A 275 1.61 -10.39 6.42
CA ASN A 275 0.73 -9.36 6.96
C ASN A 275 0.62 -8.23 5.93
N ASP A 276 -0.54 -8.13 5.29
CA ASP A 276 -0.87 -7.08 4.33
C ASP A 276 -1.66 -5.96 5.02
N PRO A 277 -1.12 -4.74 5.11
CA PRO A 277 -1.81 -3.63 5.79
C PRO A 277 -3.12 -3.22 5.10
N ASN A 278 -3.39 -3.71 3.89
CA ASN A 278 -4.61 -3.40 3.15
C ASN A 278 -5.58 -4.58 3.01
N SER A 279 -5.28 -5.79 3.54
CA SER A 279 -6.17 -6.93 3.34
C SER A 279 -6.03 -8.02 4.40
N ARG A 280 -7.11 -8.27 5.14
CA ARG A 280 -7.23 -9.44 6.02
C ARG A 280 -7.24 -10.75 5.21
N GLU A 281 -7.92 -10.74 4.06
CA GLU A 281 -8.03 -11.91 3.20
C GLU A 281 -6.65 -12.37 2.69
N ARG A 282 -5.84 -11.44 2.18
CA ARG A 282 -4.47 -11.76 1.73
C ARG A 282 -3.56 -12.15 2.90
N SER A 283 -3.77 -11.57 4.08
CA SER A 283 -3.02 -11.94 5.29
C SER A 283 -3.42 -13.31 5.85
N ALA A 284 -4.61 -13.80 5.57
CA ALA A 284 -5.05 -15.13 5.99
C ALA A 284 -4.53 -16.27 5.09
N LYS A 285 -3.98 -15.95 3.93
CA LYS A 285 -3.41 -16.92 2.98
C LYS A 285 -1.94 -17.17 3.27
N LEU A 286 -1.49 -18.41 3.02
CA LEU A 286 -0.08 -18.75 2.92
C LEU A 286 0.36 -18.61 1.45
N TRP A 287 1.51 -17.98 1.22
CA TRP A 287 1.98 -17.62 -0.12
C TRP A 287 3.19 -18.44 -0.56
N GLU A 288 3.10 -19.01 -1.76
CA GLU A 288 4.24 -19.67 -2.40
C GLU A 288 5.30 -18.64 -2.79
N TYR A 289 6.58 -19.00 -2.64
CA TYR A 289 7.68 -18.13 -3.05
C TYR A 289 7.57 -17.73 -4.54
N ASP A 290 7.29 -18.70 -5.41
CA ASP A 290 7.25 -18.48 -6.87
C ASP A 290 6.08 -17.59 -7.32
N VAL A 291 5.05 -17.46 -6.47
CA VAL A 291 3.94 -16.52 -6.69
C VAL A 291 4.30 -15.10 -6.23
N ILE A 292 4.91 -14.96 -5.05
CA ILE A 292 5.14 -13.64 -4.46
C ILE A 292 6.43 -12.98 -4.97
N ALA A 293 7.50 -13.75 -5.21
CA ALA A 293 8.81 -13.23 -5.56
C ALA A 293 8.82 -12.39 -6.86
N PRO A 294 8.15 -12.77 -7.96
CA PRO A 294 8.09 -11.94 -9.16
C PRO A 294 7.46 -10.56 -8.95
N GLN A 295 6.64 -10.41 -7.91
CA GLN A 295 5.94 -9.17 -7.56
C GLN A 295 6.75 -8.27 -6.63
N ILE A 296 7.88 -8.74 -6.08
CA ILE A 296 8.74 -7.95 -5.18
C ILE A 296 9.65 -7.04 -6.00
N LYS A 297 9.61 -5.73 -5.72
CA LYS A 297 10.46 -4.69 -6.29
C LYS A 297 11.65 -4.34 -5.40
N GLY A 298 11.49 -4.45 -4.08
CA GLY A 298 12.51 -4.20 -3.07
C GLY A 298 12.22 -4.98 -1.80
N LEU A 299 13.26 -5.40 -1.09
CA LEU A 299 13.15 -6.25 0.09
C LEU A 299 14.10 -5.77 1.18
N TRP A 300 13.60 -5.62 2.41
CA TRP A 300 14.37 -5.23 3.60
C TRP A 300 14.16 -6.22 4.73
N THR A 301 15.23 -6.56 5.42
CA THR A 301 15.23 -7.34 6.67
C THR A 301 15.38 -6.42 7.87
N TYR A 302 14.85 -6.82 9.03
CA TYR A 302 14.85 -6.01 10.25
C TYR A 302 15.35 -6.78 11.45
N SER A 303 16.09 -6.05 12.32
CA SER A 303 16.55 -6.51 13.63
C SER A 303 16.44 -5.38 14.65
N LEU A 304 16.58 -5.72 15.95
CA LEU A 304 16.68 -4.68 16.99
C LEU A 304 17.94 -3.84 16.78
N ALA A 305 17.82 -2.54 17.04
CA ALA A 305 18.98 -1.68 17.20
C ALA A 305 19.78 -2.14 18.43
N SER A 306 21.10 -2.23 18.28
CA SER A 306 22.03 -2.63 19.36
C SER A 306 22.22 -1.52 20.39
#